data_e8fca7f72c6bb51b6e9328b152ed6c54
#
_entry.id   e8fca7f72c6bb51b6e9328b152ed6c54
#
_cell.length_a   1.000
_cell.length_b   1.000
_cell.length_c   1.000
_cell.angle_alpha   90.00
_cell.angle_beta   90.00
_cell.angle_gamma   90.00
#
_symmetry.space_group_name_H-M   'P 1'
#
loop_
_entity.id
_entity.type
_entity.pdbx_description
1 polymer ?
#
loop_
_entity_poly.entity_id
_entity_poly.type
_entity_poly.pdbx_seq_one_letter_code
_entity_poly.pdbx_strand_id
1 'polypeptide(L)'
;MEASARARANFALVKYWGKADARLNVPAVGSISITLDALWSDTHVRFDPELPADEVVLDGQRRERDAARVSAYLDILRELAGVTTRARVESRNNFPTGAGLASSASGFAALAAAAAAALGLKLSPRELSVLARRGSGSAARSVFGGFVEMHAGRSPDGSDSYAEPLLAAAAWPLEVAIAITASGEKEVGSTSGMGRSAESSPYYPAWVATHPADMAAARAAIAARDFDALADVAEHSCLKMHAAALAARPPLFYWNGVTVACLEAVRKLRAAGVPVFFTVDAGPQVKAICAPGARARVAAALAEIPGVLRVLESGLGPGVEVG
;
A
#
# COMPACT_ATOMS: atom_id res chain seq x y z
N MET A 1 22.18 -14.32 -13.30
CA MET A 1 20.91 -14.84 -12.72
C MET A 1 19.89 -13.73 -12.84
N GLU A 2 18.71 -13.99 -13.40
CA GLU A 2 17.71 -12.93 -13.59
C GLU A 2 16.28 -13.48 -13.49
N ALA A 3 15.33 -12.63 -13.12
CA ALA A 3 13.91 -12.89 -13.11
C ALA A 3 13.11 -11.60 -13.11
N SER A 4 11.85 -11.69 -13.50
CA SER A 4 10.89 -10.60 -13.47
C SER A 4 9.73 -10.92 -12.54
N ALA A 5 9.10 -9.89 -11.98
CA ALA A 5 7.86 -10.06 -11.24
C ALA A 5 6.98 -8.83 -11.41
N ARG A 6 5.66 -9.07 -11.41
CA ARG A 6 4.63 -8.05 -11.34
C ARG A 6 3.92 -8.10 -10.00
N ALA A 7 3.84 -6.97 -9.31
CA ALA A 7 3.00 -6.84 -8.14
C ALA A 7 2.06 -5.64 -8.28
N ARG A 8 0.92 -5.73 -7.62
CA ARG A 8 -0.13 -4.72 -7.72
C ARG A 8 -0.16 -3.81 -6.50
N ALA A 9 -0.59 -2.58 -6.70
CA ALA A 9 -0.80 -1.63 -5.60
C ALA A 9 -1.92 -2.14 -4.68
N ASN A 10 -1.80 -1.85 -3.39
CA ASN A 10 -2.85 -2.11 -2.42
C ASN A 10 -3.23 -0.82 -1.68
N PHE A 11 -4.51 -0.69 -1.33
CA PHE A 11 -5.00 0.39 -0.49
C PHE A 11 -5.56 -0.15 0.82
N ALA A 12 -5.11 0.42 1.93
CA ALA A 12 -5.60 0.02 3.24
C ALA A 12 -7.03 0.52 3.48
N LEU A 13 -7.90 -0.39 3.92
CA LEU A 13 -9.24 -0.13 4.46
C LEU A 13 -9.13 0.10 5.97
N VAL A 14 -8.47 -0.80 6.71
CA VAL A 14 -8.01 -0.53 8.07
C VAL A 14 -6.55 -0.12 7.99
N LYS A 15 -6.26 1.11 8.40
CA LYS A 15 -5.02 1.82 8.07
C LYS A 15 -3.79 1.26 8.77
N TYR A 16 -2.67 1.30 8.07
CA TYR A 16 -1.32 1.10 8.59
C TYR A 16 -0.69 2.47 8.90
N TRP A 17 -0.50 2.78 10.19
CA TRP A 17 0.14 4.03 10.60
C TRP A 17 0.92 3.86 11.89
N GLY A 18 2.24 4.05 11.78
CA GLY A 18 3.19 3.82 12.87
C GLY A 18 3.98 2.53 12.73
N LYS A 19 5.18 2.54 13.30
CA LYS A 19 6.10 1.40 13.34
C LYS A 19 6.47 1.09 14.79
N ALA A 20 6.43 -0.19 15.15
CA ALA A 20 6.99 -0.70 16.39
C ALA A 20 8.51 -0.87 16.27
N ASP A 21 8.99 -1.30 15.11
CA ASP A 21 10.41 -1.36 14.75
C ASP A 21 10.61 -0.75 13.35
N ALA A 22 11.35 0.36 13.31
CA ALA A 22 11.62 1.07 12.05
C ALA A 22 12.64 0.34 11.17
N ARG A 23 13.61 -0.37 11.76
CA ARG A 23 14.68 -1.10 11.05
C ARG A 23 14.11 -2.33 10.33
N LEU A 24 13.20 -3.03 10.97
CA LEU A 24 12.52 -4.20 10.41
C LEU A 24 11.22 -3.86 9.70
N ASN A 25 10.79 -2.59 9.70
CA ASN A 25 9.48 -2.15 9.22
C ASN A 25 8.30 -2.88 9.88
N VAL A 26 8.46 -3.34 11.14
CA VAL A 26 7.37 -3.95 11.92
C VAL A 26 6.35 -2.87 12.25
N PRO A 27 5.06 -3.05 11.90
CA PRO A 27 4.04 -2.05 12.16
C PRO A 27 3.65 -2.00 13.64
N ALA A 28 3.25 -0.83 14.12
CA ALA A 28 2.71 -0.65 15.47
C ALA A 28 1.33 -1.31 15.63
N VAL A 29 0.59 -1.43 14.54
CA VAL A 29 -0.77 -2.00 14.48
C VAL A 29 -0.94 -2.81 13.21
N GLY A 30 -1.85 -3.79 13.21
CA GLY A 30 -2.21 -4.55 12.01
C GLY A 30 -2.86 -3.65 10.93
N SER A 31 -3.22 -4.23 9.80
CA SER A 31 -3.94 -3.49 8.76
C SER A 31 -4.66 -4.44 7.80
N ILE A 32 -5.73 -3.97 7.18
CA ILE A 32 -6.46 -4.71 6.14
C ILE A 32 -6.50 -3.86 4.88
N SER A 33 -6.27 -4.46 3.72
CA SER A 33 -6.26 -3.78 2.42
C SER A 33 -6.98 -4.58 1.35
N ILE A 34 -7.25 -3.90 0.25
CA ILE A 34 -7.59 -4.51 -1.04
C ILE A 34 -6.42 -4.35 -2.01
N THR A 35 -6.13 -5.39 -2.79
CA THR A 35 -5.15 -5.36 -3.87
C THR A 35 -5.88 -5.05 -5.17
N LEU A 36 -5.36 -4.09 -5.94
CA LEU A 36 -6.00 -3.61 -7.17
C LEU A 36 -5.55 -4.42 -8.39
N ASP A 37 -6.38 -4.44 -9.43
CA ASP A 37 -6.02 -5.07 -10.71
C ASP A 37 -5.31 -4.11 -11.68
N ALA A 38 -5.75 -2.86 -11.73
CA ALA A 38 -5.34 -1.91 -12.75
C ALA A 38 -4.02 -1.16 -12.47
N LEU A 39 -3.53 -1.15 -11.21
CA LEU A 39 -2.31 -0.44 -10.83
C LEU A 39 -1.21 -1.42 -10.43
N TRP A 40 -0.12 -1.45 -11.19
CA TRP A 40 0.95 -2.42 -10.99
C TRP A 40 2.36 -1.84 -11.17
N SER A 41 3.33 -2.55 -10.60
CA SER A 41 4.77 -2.36 -10.82
C SER A 41 5.33 -3.66 -11.41
N ASP A 42 6.04 -3.54 -12.54
CA ASP A 42 6.86 -4.61 -13.11
C ASP A 42 8.32 -4.36 -12.72
N THR A 43 8.98 -5.37 -12.19
CA THR A 43 10.38 -5.28 -11.80
C THR A 43 11.16 -6.46 -12.36
N HIS A 44 12.24 -6.15 -13.06
CA HIS A 44 13.25 -7.09 -13.52
C HIS A 44 14.51 -6.93 -12.68
N VAL A 45 15.08 -8.04 -12.21
CA VAL A 45 16.31 -8.07 -11.43
C VAL A 45 17.31 -9.00 -12.10
N ARG A 46 18.50 -8.48 -12.42
CA ARG A 46 19.63 -9.25 -12.96
C ARG A 46 20.84 -9.11 -12.03
N PHE A 47 21.25 -10.21 -11.41
CA PHE A 47 22.52 -10.29 -10.68
C PHE A 47 23.64 -10.57 -11.66
N ASP A 48 24.64 -9.67 -11.70
CA ASP A 48 25.70 -9.65 -12.67
C ASP A 48 27.06 -9.44 -11.96
N PRO A 49 28.00 -10.40 -12.06
CA PRO A 49 29.28 -10.31 -11.37
C PRO A 49 30.19 -9.19 -11.89
N GLU A 50 29.91 -8.65 -13.08
CA GLU A 50 30.69 -7.55 -13.65
C GLU A 50 30.27 -6.16 -13.13
N LEU A 51 29.14 -6.06 -12.43
CA LEU A 51 28.71 -4.80 -11.86
C LEU A 51 29.52 -4.43 -10.60
N PRO A 52 30.11 -3.25 -10.55
CA PRO A 52 30.85 -2.77 -9.37
C PRO A 52 29.93 -2.36 -8.23
N ALA A 53 28.68 -2.00 -8.53
CA ALA A 53 27.64 -1.58 -7.60
C ALA A 53 26.25 -1.88 -8.15
N ASP A 54 25.23 -1.85 -7.27
CA ASP A 54 23.85 -2.00 -7.71
C ASP A 54 23.40 -0.80 -8.55
N GLU A 55 22.66 -1.08 -9.62
CA GLU A 55 22.05 -0.08 -10.49
C GLU A 55 20.54 -0.12 -10.39
N VAL A 56 19.91 1.04 -10.27
CA VAL A 56 18.44 1.16 -10.18
C VAL A 56 17.93 2.07 -11.28
N VAL A 57 17.03 1.53 -12.09
CA VAL A 57 16.33 2.25 -13.15
C VAL A 57 14.83 2.18 -12.85
N LEU A 58 14.19 3.33 -12.70
CA LEU A 58 12.75 3.44 -12.48
C LEU A 58 12.13 4.26 -13.60
N ASP A 59 11.15 3.70 -14.30
CA ASP A 59 10.45 4.32 -15.44
C ASP A 59 11.44 4.83 -16.51
N GLY A 60 12.49 4.05 -16.78
CA GLY A 60 13.55 4.35 -17.76
C GLY A 60 14.60 5.36 -17.28
N GLN A 61 14.50 5.86 -16.06
CA GLN A 61 15.44 6.84 -15.49
C GLN A 61 16.31 6.21 -14.39
N ARG A 62 17.62 6.43 -14.44
CA ARG A 62 18.54 6.03 -13.36
C ARG A 62 18.21 6.82 -12.08
N ARG A 63 18.04 6.11 -10.96
CA ARG A 63 17.59 6.65 -9.68
C ARG A 63 18.66 6.48 -8.61
N GLU A 64 19.66 7.35 -8.61
CA GLU A 64 20.74 7.31 -7.62
C GLU A 64 20.25 7.50 -6.19
N ARG A 65 19.23 8.34 -5.99
CA ARG A 65 18.60 8.55 -4.68
C ARG A 65 18.02 7.27 -4.08
N ASP A 66 17.47 6.40 -4.91
CA ASP A 66 16.82 5.16 -4.48
C ASP A 66 17.80 3.98 -4.42
N ALA A 67 18.97 4.10 -5.08
CA ALA A 67 19.93 3.02 -5.20
C ALA A 67 20.43 2.51 -3.85
N ALA A 68 20.76 3.39 -2.91
CA ALA A 68 21.23 3.01 -1.58
C ALA A 68 20.18 2.19 -0.80
N ARG A 69 18.90 2.59 -0.88
CA ARG A 69 17.80 1.88 -0.22
C ARG A 69 17.54 0.53 -0.86
N VAL A 70 17.56 0.44 -2.19
CA VAL A 70 17.36 -0.81 -2.93
C VAL A 70 18.54 -1.75 -2.70
N SER A 71 19.78 -1.25 -2.72
CA SER A 71 21.00 -2.03 -2.43
C SER A 71 20.96 -2.65 -1.03
N ALA A 72 20.67 -1.84 0.00
CA ALA A 72 20.51 -2.33 1.37
C ALA A 72 19.41 -3.38 1.51
N TYR A 73 18.34 -3.25 0.73
CA TYR A 73 17.29 -4.26 0.69
C TYR A 73 17.75 -5.56 0.00
N LEU A 74 18.45 -5.45 -1.13
CA LEU A 74 19.00 -6.60 -1.84
C LEU A 74 20.05 -7.34 -1.01
N ASP A 75 20.80 -6.64 -0.14
CA ASP A 75 21.78 -7.30 0.76
C ASP A 75 21.09 -8.30 1.71
N ILE A 76 19.83 -8.07 2.10
CA ILE A 76 19.04 -9.04 2.88
C ILE A 76 18.84 -10.35 2.10
N LEU A 77 18.49 -10.24 0.81
CA LEU A 77 18.26 -11.41 -0.04
C LEU A 77 19.59 -12.11 -0.42
N ARG A 78 20.66 -11.34 -0.62
CA ARG A 78 22.01 -11.87 -0.85
C ARG A 78 22.49 -12.69 0.34
N GLU A 79 22.31 -12.17 1.55
CA GLU A 79 22.66 -12.90 2.79
C GLU A 79 21.92 -14.23 2.87
N LEU A 80 20.61 -14.26 2.57
CA LEU A 80 19.81 -15.49 2.55
C LEU A 80 20.28 -16.48 1.47
N ALA A 81 20.75 -15.98 0.33
CA ALA A 81 21.23 -16.81 -0.78
C ALA A 81 22.72 -17.17 -0.67
N GLY A 82 23.47 -16.60 0.28
CA GLY A 82 24.90 -16.79 0.41
C GLY A 82 25.73 -16.22 -0.74
N VAL A 83 25.28 -15.11 -1.37
CA VAL A 83 25.96 -14.47 -2.50
C VAL A 83 26.25 -12.99 -2.22
N THR A 84 27.20 -12.41 -2.98
CA THR A 84 27.57 -10.99 -2.87
C THR A 84 27.43 -10.23 -4.19
N THR A 85 27.01 -10.91 -5.26
CA THR A 85 26.88 -10.38 -6.61
C THR A 85 25.95 -9.16 -6.64
N ARG A 86 26.39 -8.09 -7.32
CA ARG A 86 25.59 -6.87 -7.50
C ARG A 86 24.50 -7.08 -8.54
N ALA A 87 23.49 -6.23 -8.50
CA ALA A 87 22.32 -6.37 -9.35
C ALA A 87 21.97 -5.10 -10.10
N ARG A 88 21.46 -5.25 -11.31
CA ARG A 88 20.70 -4.23 -12.02
C ARG A 88 19.21 -4.49 -11.80
N VAL A 89 18.53 -3.47 -11.28
CA VAL A 89 17.08 -3.46 -11.03
C VAL A 89 16.43 -2.49 -12.00
N GLU A 90 15.54 -3.00 -12.84
CA GLU A 90 14.71 -2.18 -13.73
C GLU A 90 13.25 -2.32 -13.30
N SER A 91 12.63 -1.22 -12.87
CA SER A 91 11.25 -1.21 -12.43
C SER A 91 10.42 -0.19 -13.21
N ARG A 92 9.18 -0.53 -13.51
CA ARG A 92 8.24 0.35 -14.20
C ARG A 92 6.88 0.29 -13.53
N ASN A 93 6.30 1.47 -13.30
CA ASN A 93 4.92 1.62 -12.83
C ASN A 93 4.01 2.04 -14.00
N ASN A 94 2.78 1.52 -14.03
CA ASN A 94 1.77 2.02 -14.98
C ASN A 94 0.97 3.21 -14.42
N PHE A 95 1.40 3.76 -13.28
CA PHE A 95 0.79 4.91 -12.60
C PHE A 95 1.87 5.81 -11.99
N PRO A 96 1.58 7.09 -11.66
CA PRO A 96 2.57 8.04 -11.15
C PRO A 96 3.22 7.59 -9.85
N THR A 97 4.55 7.55 -9.85
CA THR A 97 5.37 7.21 -8.68
C THR A 97 5.34 8.34 -7.65
N GLY A 98 5.26 8.01 -6.36
CA GLY A 98 5.31 8.99 -5.26
C GLY A 98 4.04 9.82 -5.04
N ALA A 99 3.03 9.70 -5.90
CA ALA A 99 1.80 10.49 -5.88
C ALA A 99 0.72 10.02 -4.87
N GLY A 100 1.05 9.20 -3.89
CA GLY A 100 0.08 8.68 -2.91
C GLY A 100 -0.76 7.49 -3.44
N LEU A 101 -0.27 6.79 -4.47
CA LEU A 101 -0.90 5.63 -5.10
C LEU A 101 -0.22 4.30 -4.72
N ALA A 102 0.47 4.26 -3.57
CA ALA A 102 1.11 3.06 -3.02
C ALA A 102 2.21 2.42 -3.91
N SER A 103 2.90 3.21 -4.75
CA SER A 103 4.00 2.71 -5.61
C SER A 103 5.11 1.98 -4.85
N SER A 104 5.41 2.37 -3.60
CA SER A 104 6.39 1.64 -2.79
C SER A 104 5.90 0.25 -2.35
N ALA A 105 4.57 0.03 -2.27
CA ALA A 105 4.02 -1.26 -1.91
C ALA A 105 4.18 -2.27 -3.05
N SER A 106 3.69 -1.94 -4.24
CA SER A 106 3.85 -2.80 -5.43
C SER A 106 5.32 -2.93 -5.84
N GLY A 107 6.10 -1.83 -5.81
CA GLY A 107 7.50 -1.85 -6.20
C GLY A 107 8.36 -2.78 -5.34
N PHE A 108 8.26 -2.71 -4.00
CA PHE A 108 9.01 -3.61 -3.12
C PHE A 108 8.48 -5.04 -3.10
N ALA A 109 7.19 -5.28 -3.35
CA ALA A 109 6.67 -6.63 -3.50
C ALA A 109 7.18 -7.29 -4.80
N ALA A 110 7.18 -6.55 -5.91
CA ALA A 110 7.74 -7.02 -7.18
C ALA A 110 9.27 -7.24 -7.07
N LEU A 111 10.00 -6.31 -6.44
CA LEU A 111 11.44 -6.44 -6.20
C LEU A 111 11.76 -7.67 -5.34
N ALA A 112 11.00 -7.90 -4.26
CA ALA A 112 11.18 -9.08 -3.40
C ALA A 112 11.02 -10.37 -4.18
N ALA A 113 9.95 -10.48 -4.96
CA ALA A 113 9.64 -11.68 -5.74
C ALA A 113 10.64 -11.92 -6.87
N ALA A 114 10.99 -10.88 -7.65
CA ALA A 114 11.96 -10.98 -8.74
C ALA A 114 13.35 -11.34 -8.23
N ALA A 115 13.83 -10.66 -7.16
CA ALA A 115 15.14 -10.92 -6.60
C ALA A 115 15.23 -12.33 -5.96
N ALA A 116 14.20 -12.76 -5.23
CA ALA A 116 14.14 -14.10 -4.66
C ALA A 116 14.17 -15.19 -5.77
N ALA A 117 13.40 -14.99 -6.83
CA ALA A 117 13.38 -15.91 -7.98
C ALA A 117 14.71 -15.94 -8.72
N ALA A 118 15.34 -14.78 -8.99
CA ALA A 118 16.63 -14.68 -9.63
C ALA A 118 17.75 -15.38 -8.82
N LEU A 119 17.66 -15.35 -7.50
CA LEU A 119 18.60 -16.03 -6.59
C LEU A 119 18.23 -17.50 -6.32
N GLY A 120 17.14 -18.02 -6.89
CA GLY A 120 16.70 -19.39 -6.70
C GLY A 120 16.19 -19.71 -5.29
N LEU A 121 15.81 -18.68 -4.52
CA LEU A 121 15.25 -18.83 -3.18
C LEU A 121 13.82 -19.41 -3.25
N LYS A 122 13.62 -20.54 -2.59
CA LYS A 122 12.30 -21.18 -2.51
C LYS A 122 11.57 -20.69 -1.26
N LEU A 123 10.86 -19.59 -1.40
CA LEU A 123 10.13 -18.95 -0.31
C LEU A 123 8.64 -19.32 -0.37
N SER A 124 8.06 -19.60 0.77
CA SER A 124 6.60 -19.61 0.92
C SER A 124 6.04 -18.18 0.73
N PRO A 125 4.76 -18.01 0.39
CA PRO A 125 4.14 -16.69 0.31
C PRO A 125 4.26 -15.88 1.61
N ARG A 126 4.23 -16.54 2.77
CA ARG A 126 4.43 -15.91 4.08
C ARG A 126 5.85 -15.35 4.22
N GLU A 127 6.88 -16.13 3.90
CA GLU A 127 8.28 -15.69 3.94
C GLU A 127 8.53 -14.54 2.96
N LEU A 128 7.98 -14.63 1.75
CA LEU A 128 8.04 -13.53 0.78
C LEU A 128 7.37 -12.26 1.31
N SER A 129 6.24 -12.38 2.03
CA SER A 129 5.56 -11.25 2.66
C SER A 129 6.40 -10.61 3.76
N VAL A 130 7.07 -11.40 4.61
CA VAL A 130 8.02 -10.91 5.62
C VAL A 130 9.15 -10.12 4.95
N LEU A 131 9.72 -10.65 3.87
CA LEU A 131 10.79 -9.99 3.13
C LEU A 131 10.29 -8.70 2.46
N ALA A 132 9.17 -8.74 1.75
CA ALA A 132 8.59 -7.55 1.12
C ALA A 132 8.33 -6.43 2.14
N ARG A 133 7.84 -6.74 3.35
CA ARG A 133 7.68 -5.79 4.45
C ARG A 133 8.99 -5.09 4.80
N ARG A 134 10.13 -5.80 4.81
CA ARG A 134 11.42 -5.20 5.16
C ARG A 134 11.84 -4.08 4.19
N GLY A 135 11.42 -4.16 2.94
CA GLY A 135 11.61 -3.09 1.95
C GLY A 135 10.60 -1.94 2.13
N SER A 136 9.34 -2.28 2.35
CA SER A 136 8.25 -1.32 2.63
C SER A 136 7.15 -2.03 3.42
N GLY A 137 6.74 -1.49 4.56
CA GLY A 137 5.75 -2.14 5.42
C GLY A 137 4.46 -2.54 4.69
N SER A 138 3.95 -1.69 3.80
CA SER A 138 2.76 -1.98 3.00
C SER A 138 2.98 -3.02 1.89
N ALA A 139 4.23 -3.30 1.50
CA ALA A 139 4.56 -4.26 0.43
C ALA A 139 4.21 -5.70 0.82
N ALA A 140 4.21 -6.02 2.13
CA ALA A 140 3.76 -7.32 2.62
C ALA A 140 2.40 -7.73 2.05
N ARG A 141 1.47 -6.78 1.95
CA ARG A 141 0.11 -7.04 1.48
C ARG A 141 0.01 -7.19 -0.04
N SER A 142 0.91 -6.56 -0.82
CA SER A 142 0.95 -6.69 -2.28
C SER A 142 1.46 -8.06 -2.77
N VAL A 143 1.94 -8.91 -1.87
CA VAL A 143 2.24 -10.32 -2.17
C VAL A 143 0.96 -11.11 -2.46
N PHE A 144 -0.15 -10.71 -1.87
CA PHE A 144 -1.45 -11.39 -1.99
C PHE A 144 -2.47 -10.56 -2.76
N GLY A 145 -3.49 -11.24 -3.31
CA GLY A 145 -4.60 -10.62 -4.01
C GLY A 145 -5.87 -10.56 -3.17
N GLY A 146 -6.85 -9.79 -3.64
CA GLY A 146 -8.14 -9.63 -2.97
C GLY A 146 -8.05 -8.81 -1.69
N PHE A 147 -8.71 -9.29 -0.63
CA PHE A 147 -8.64 -8.72 0.71
C PHE A 147 -7.50 -9.35 1.49
N VAL A 148 -6.64 -8.53 2.06
CA VAL A 148 -5.40 -8.98 2.69
C VAL A 148 -5.23 -8.35 4.06
N GLU A 149 -4.98 -9.18 5.06
CA GLU A 149 -4.62 -8.73 6.41
C GLU A 149 -3.10 -8.76 6.60
N MET A 150 -2.56 -7.78 7.29
CA MET A 150 -1.20 -7.74 7.79
C MET A 150 -1.19 -7.76 9.32
N HIS A 151 -0.50 -8.72 9.88
CA HIS A 151 -0.30 -8.85 11.33
C HIS A 151 0.81 -7.89 11.80
N ALA A 152 0.60 -7.24 12.94
CA ALA A 152 1.60 -6.37 13.54
C ALA A 152 2.86 -7.14 13.94
N GLY A 153 2.68 -8.34 14.50
CA GLY A 153 3.77 -9.14 15.06
C GLY A 153 4.18 -8.66 16.46
N ARG A 154 4.92 -9.52 17.15
CA ARG A 154 5.47 -9.27 18.49
C ARG A 154 6.89 -9.82 18.65
N SER A 155 7.33 -10.68 17.73
CA SER A 155 8.66 -11.29 17.77
C SER A 155 9.75 -10.25 17.51
N PRO A 156 10.85 -10.24 18.27
CA PRO A 156 11.92 -9.25 18.12
C PRO A 156 12.60 -9.27 16.74
N ASP A 157 12.57 -10.41 16.04
CA ASP A 157 13.08 -10.57 14.67
C ASP A 157 12.05 -10.19 13.59
N GLY A 158 10.80 -9.92 13.99
CA GLY A 158 9.70 -9.59 13.12
C GLY A 158 9.19 -10.74 12.24
N SER A 159 9.56 -11.98 12.51
CA SER A 159 9.16 -13.16 11.71
C SER A 159 7.65 -13.43 11.74
N ASP A 160 6.96 -12.99 12.77
CA ASP A 160 5.51 -13.11 12.97
C ASP A 160 4.71 -11.90 12.43
N SER A 161 5.39 -10.91 11.82
CA SER A 161 4.75 -9.77 11.14
C SER A 161 4.75 -10.02 9.63
N TYR A 162 3.66 -10.53 9.12
CA TYR A 162 3.43 -10.92 7.72
C TYR A 162 2.00 -10.59 7.30
N ALA A 163 1.73 -10.68 6.01
CA ALA A 163 0.37 -10.60 5.48
C ALA A 163 -0.16 -11.97 5.07
N GLU A 164 -1.49 -12.09 5.06
CA GLU A 164 -2.20 -13.28 4.56
C GLU A 164 -3.53 -12.88 3.91
N PRO A 165 -4.05 -13.69 2.97
CA PRO A 165 -5.33 -13.41 2.34
C PRO A 165 -6.50 -13.66 3.29
N LEU A 166 -7.47 -12.73 3.34
CA LEU A 166 -8.74 -12.89 4.04
C LEU A 166 -9.84 -13.41 3.13
N LEU A 167 -9.91 -12.86 1.90
CA LEU A 167 -10.94 -13.21 0.93
C LEU A 167 -10.43 -12.97 -0.48
N ALA A 168 -10.67 -13.94 -1.38
CA ALA A 168 -10.27 -13.80 -2.77
C ALA A 168 -11.08 -12.70 -3.49
N ALA A 169 -10.46 -12.01 -4.46
CA ALA A 169 -11.09 -10.96 -5.25
C ALA A 169 -12.42 -11.40 -5.89
N ALA A 170 -12.45 -12.60 -6.47
CA ALA A 170 -13.64 -13.15 -7.12
C ALA A 170 -14.79 -13.44 -6.16
N ALA A 171 -14.51 -13.66 -4.86
CA ALA A 171 -15.53 -13.96 -3.88
C ALA A 171 -16.34 -12.71 -3.45
N TRP A 172 -15.75 -11.53 -3.60
CA TRP A 172 -16.42 -10.24 -3.38
C TRP A 172 -15.80 -9.16 -4.28
N PRO A 173 -16.24 -9.04 -5.54
CA PRO A 173 -15.61 -8.23 -6.57
C PRO A 173 -15.96 -6.74 -6.45
N LEU A 174 -15.49 -6.08 -5.39
CA LEU A 174 -15.65 -4.63 -5.24
C LEU A 174 -14.94 -3.88 -6.38
N GLU A 175 -15.44 -2.69 -6.67
CA GLU A 175 -14.91 -1.79 -7.67
C GLU A 175 -14.33 -0.54 -7.01
N VAL A 176 -13.39 0.12 -7.67
CA VAL A 176 -12.70 1.31 -7.13
C VAL A 176 -12.64 2.41 -8.19
N ALA A 177 -13.05 3.63 -7.81
CA ALA A 177 -12.78 4.85 -8.54
C ALA A 177 -11.79 5.70 -7.75
N ILE A 178 -10.69 6.14 -8.38
CA ILE A 178 -9.60 6.85 -7.71
C ILE A 178 -9.52 8.27 -8.29
N ALA A 179 -9.93 9.26 -7.51
CA ALA A 179 -9.80 10.66 -7.89
C ALA A 179 -8.35 11.12 -7.66
N ILE A 180 -7.68 11.53 -8.73
CA ILE A 180 -6.35 12.16 -8.70
C ILE A 180 -6.55 13.65 -8.48
N THR A 181 -6.21 14.15 -7.31
CA THR A 181 -6.46 15.54 -6.88
C THR A 181 -5.19 16.40 -6.85
N ALA A 182 -4.04 15.79 -7.08
CA ALA A 182 -2.76 16.48 -7.22
C ALA A 182 -1.78 15.63 -8.03
N SER A 183 -0.86 16.30 -8.74
CA SER A 183 0.31 15.69 -9.39
C SER A 183 1.57 15.95 -8.57
N GLY A 184 2.55 15.05 -8.69
CA GLY A 184 3.86 15.21 -8.06
C GLY A 184 4.02 14.46 -6.73
N GLU A 185 5.23 14.53 -6.20
CA GLU A 185 5.61 13.87 -4.96
C GLU A 185 5.06 14.65 -3.76
N LYS A 186 4.63 13.93 -2.73
CA LYS A 186 4.20 14.52 -1.47
C LYS A 186 5.38 15.10 -0.69
N GLU A 187 5.16 16.20 0.00
CA GLU A 187 6.17 16.90 0.80
C GLU A 187 6.74 16.01 1.92
N VAL A 188 5.88 15.27 2.62
CA VAL A 188 6.28 14.40 3.72
C VAL A 188 5.95 12.94 3.38
N GLY A 189 6.99 12.10 3.27
CA GLY A 189 6.86 10.68 3.05
C GLY A 189 6.17 9.95 4.20
N SER A 190 5.52 8.81 3.93
CA SER A 190 4.76 8.05 4.94
C SER A 190 5.62 7.61 6.13
N THR A 191 6.87 7.18 5.89
CA THR A 191 7.77 6.75 6.96
C THR A 191 8.08 7.88 7.94
N SER A 192 8.44 9.05 7.42
CA SER A 192 8.68 10.24 8.25
C SER A 192 7.40 10.71 8.96
N GLY A 193 6.25 10.68 8.25
CA GLY A 193 4.96 11.03 8.83
C GLY A 193 4.52 10.11 9.97
N MET A 194 4.75 8.79 9.83
CA MET A 194 4.48 7.83 10.91
C MET A 194 5.30 8.11 12.16
N GLY A 195 6.63 8.34 12.00
CA GLY A 195 7.51 8.69 13.13
C GLY A 195 7.04 9.95 13.82
N ARG A 196 6.82 11.03 13.06
CA ARG A 196 6.33 12.31 13.60
C ARG A 196 5.01 12.18 14.35
N SER A 197 4.06 11.42 13.81
CA SER A 197 2.78 11.17 14.48
C SER A 197 2.97 10.41 15.79
N ALA A 198 3.80 9.36 15.80
CA ALA A 198 4.07 8.56 16.98
C ALA A 198 4.75 9.36 18.09
N GLU A 199 5.65 10.28 17.73
CA GLU A 199 6.44 11.08 18.67
C GLU A 199 5.67 12.27 19.24
N SER A 200 4.76 12.87 18.46
CA SER A 200 4.22 14.20 18.81
C SER A 200 2.70 14.34 18.80
N SER A 201 1.95 13.41 18.21
CA SER A 201 0.50 13.51 18.17
C SER A 201 -0.14 13.03 19.47
N PRO A 202 -0.94 13.85 20.14
CA PRO A 202 -1.65 13.45 21.36
C PRO A 202 -2.70 12.35 21.10
N TYR A 203 -3.11 12.15 19.84
CA TYR A 203 -4.10 11.14 19.45
C TYR A 203 -3.48 9.79 19.06
N TYR A 204 -2.14 9.73 18.92
CA TYR A 204 -1.49 8.49 18.50
C TYR A 204 -1.66 7.34 19.51
N PRO A 205 -1.56 7.53 20.84
CA PRO A 205 -1.84 6.45 21.79
C PRO A 205 -3.28 5.89 21.67
N ALA A 206 -4.28 6.77 21.48
CA ALA A 206 -5.65 6.35 21.26
C ALA A 206 -5.84 5.63 19.93
N TRP A 207 -5.14 6.05 18.85
CA TRP A 207 -5.07 5.34 17.58
C TRP A 207 -4.63 3.90 17.78
N VAL A 208 -3.51 3.65 18.46
CA VAL A 208 -2.97 2.31 18.72
C VAL A 208 -3.93 1.48 19.59
N ALA A 209 -4.44 2.06 20.68
CA ALA A 209 -5.29 1.36 21.65
C ALA A 209 -6.64 0.91 21.06
N THR A 210 -7.24 1.71 20.18
CA THR A 210 -8.56 1.42 19.59
C THR A 210 -8.49 0.60 18.30
N HIS A 211 -7.31 0.44 17.71
CA HIS A 211 -7.11 -0.23 16.42
C HIS A 211 -7.52 -1.72 16.38
N PRO A 212 -7.31 -2.54 17.43
CA PRO A 212 -7.76 -3.93 17.43
C PRO A 212 -9.26 -4.11 17.20
N ALA A 213 -10.09 -3.16 17.66
CA ALA A 213 -11.53 -3.19 17.43
C ALA A 213 -11.87 -2.97 15.94
N ASP A 214 -11.20 -2.04 15.26
CA ASP A 214 -11.37 -1.81 13.81
C ASP A 214 -10.97 -3.06 13.00
N MET A 215 -9.85 -3.71 13.39
CA MET A 215 -9.40 -4.95 12.76
C MET A 215 -10.45 -6.06 12.89
N ALA A 216 -11.03 -6.24 14.09
CA ALA A 216 -12.06 -7.24 14.34
C ALA A 216 -13.34 -6.94 13.55
N ALA A 217 -13.81 -5.68 13.56
CA ALA A 217 -14.98 -5.26 12.81
C ALA A 217 -14.82 -5.46 11.30
N ALA A 218 -13.67 -5.09 10.74
CA ALA A 218 -13.40 -5.26 9.32
C ALA A 218 -13.32 -6.74 8.90
N ARG A 219 -12.70 -7.61 9.73
CA ARG A 219 -12.70 -9.06 9.45
C ARG A 219 -14.14 -9.62 9.42
N ALA A 220 -14.97 -9.24 10.39
CA ALA A 220 -16.37 -9.66 10.44
C ALA A 220 -17.15 -9.19 9.22
N ALA A 221 -17.00 -7.90 8.83
CA ALA A 221 -17.65 -7.33 7.67
C ALA A 221 -17.23 -8.02 6.36
N ILE A 222 -15.92 -8.31 6.19
CA ILE A 222 -15.38 -9.01 5.01
C ILE A 222 -15.90 -10.45 4.96
N ALA A 223 -15.89 -11.18 6.08
CA ALA A 223 -16.38 -12.55 6.15
C ALA A 223 -17.87 -12.64 5.80
N ALA A 224 -18.66 -11.68 6.26
CA ALA A 224 -20.09 -11.56 5.96
C ALA A 224 -20.40 -10.95 4.58
N ARG A 225 -19.42 -10.32 3.93
CA ARG A 225 -19.58 -9.46 2.75
C ARG A 225 -20.58 -8.33 3.00
N ASP A 226 -20.56 -7.80 4.21
CA ASP A 226 -21.39 -6.67 4.63
C ASP A 226 -20.74 -5.36 4.19
N PHE A 227 -21.29 -4.77 3.12
CA PHE A 227 -20.75 -3.56 2.52
C PHE A 227 -20.85 -2.34 3.45
N ASP A 228 -21.98 -2.21 4.15
CA ASP A 228 -22.21 -1.05 5.01
C ASP A 228 -21.32 -1.10 6.28
N ALA A 229 -21.20 -2.26 6.89
CA ALA A 229 -20.27 -2.45 8.02
C ALA A 229 -18.82 -2.23 7.60
N LEU A 230 -18.42 -2.69 6.40
CA LEU A 230 -17.06 -2.43 5.88
C LEU A 230 -16.85 -0.95 5.59
N ALA A 231 -17.83 -0.26 5.02
CA ALA A 231 -17.79 1.16 4.74
C ALA A 231 -17.58 1.98 6.03
N ASP A 232 -18.35 1.68 7.06
CA ASP A 232 -18.28 2.39 8.34
C ASP A 232 -16.90 2.24 8.99
N VAL A 233 -16.37 1.03 9.09
CA VAL A 233 -15.05 0.81 9.70
C VAL A 233 -13.92 1.38 8.85
N ALA A 234 -14.00 1.30 7.53
CA ALA A 234 -12.96 1.81 6.64
C ALA A 234 -12.88 3.34 6.66
N GLU A 235 -14.01 4.04 6.58
CA GLU A 235 -14.08 5.50 6.70
C GLU A 235 -13.61 5.95 8.09
N HIS A 236 -14.07 5.27 9.16
CA HIS A 236 -13.63 5.56 10.54
C HIS A 236 -12.12 5.40 10.70
N SER A 237 -11.54 4.30 10.25
CA SER A 237 -10.10 4.05 10.32
C SER A 237 -9.30 5.08 9.51
N CYS A 238 -9.80 5.47 8.32
CA CYS A 238 -9.23 6.53 7.52
C CYS A 238 -9.19 7.86 8.28
N LEU A 239 -10.31 8.28 8.83
CA LEU A 239 -10.44 9.56 9.56
C LEU A 239 -9.59 9.57 10.83
N LYS A 240 -9.54 8.47 11.59
CA LYS A 240 -8.68 8.34 12.78
C LYS A 240 -7.21 8.51 12.44
N MET A 241 -6.74 7.87 11.38
CA MET A 241 -5.34 7.99 10.93
C MET A 241 -5.00 9.45 10.59
N HIS A 242 -5.87 10.12 9.84
CA HIS A 242 -5.65 11.51 9.45
C HIS A 242 -5.76 12.47 10.64
N ALA A 243 -6.65 12.23 11.62
CA ALA A 243 -6.70 12.99 12.85
C ALA A 243 -5.38 12.91 13.63
N ALA A 244 -4.79 11.70 13.75
CA ALA A 244 -3.49 11.52 14.37
C ALA A 244 -2.38 12.26 13.60
N ALA A 245 -2.41 12.23 12.26
CA ALA A 245 -1.44 12.94 11.42
C ALA A 245 -1.59 14.46 11.52
N LEU A 246 -2.80 14.99 11.44
CA LEU A 246 -3.10 16.43 11.54
C LEU A 246 -2.65 17.03 12.87
N ALA A 247 -2.75 16.28 13.98
CA ALA A 247 -2.35 16.71 15.31
C ALA A 247 -0.86 16.49 15.63
N ALA A 248 -0.06 15.98 14.71
CA ALA A 248 1.39 15.87 14.87
C ALA A 248 2.06 17.26 14.90
N ARG A 249 3.29 17.33 15.41
CA ARG A 249 4.06 18.59 15.49
C ARG A 249 5.42 18.43 14.76
N PRO A 250 5.65 19.16 13.65
CA PRO A 250 4.70 20.00 12.89
C PRO A 250 3.54 19.16 12.30
N PRO A 251 2.37 19.78 12.02
CA PRO A 251 1.20 19.08 11.52
C PRO A 251 1.47 18.45 10.14
N LEU A 252 0.75 17.37 9.84
CA LEU A 252 0.84 16.66 8.57
C LEU A 252 -0.48 16.82 7.80
N PHE A 253 -0.46 17.66 6.77
CA PHE A 253 -1.59 17.86 5.87
C PHE A 253 -1.38 17.02 4.61
N TYR A 254 -2.03 15.85 4.54
CA TYR A 254 -2.03 15.04 3.33
C TYR A 254 -3.17 15.39 2.37
N TRP A 255 -4.21 16.05 2.88
CA TRP A 255 -5.38 16.46 2.12
C TRP A 255 -5.24 17.87 1.57
N ASN A 256 -5.84 18.12 0.40
CA ASN A 256 -6.08 19.44 -0.15
C ASN A 256 -7.60 19.73 -0.22
N GLY A 257 -7.98 20.90 -0.67
CA GLY A 257 -9.40 21.29 -0.79
C GLY A 257 -10.20 20.36 -1.72
N VAL A 258 -9.56 19.86 -2.80
CA VAL A 258 -10.19 18.92 -3.73
C VAL A 258 -10.40 17.54 -3.09
N THR A 259 -9.46 17.09 -2.24
CA THR A 259 -9.65 15.88 -1.44
C THR A 259 -10.94 15.97 -0.62
N VAL A 260 -11.14 17.07 0.12
CA VAL A 260 -12.33 17.27 0.95
C VAL A 260 -13.60 17.29 0.10
N ALA A 261 -13.59 18.00 -1.03
CA ALA A 261 -14.72 18.03 -1.96
C ALA A 261 -15.09 16.63 -2.48
N CYS A 262 -14.08 15.78 -2.78
CA CYS A 262 -14.32 14.38 -3.15
C CYS A 262 -14.94 13.57 -2.01
N LEU A 263 -14.48 13.74 -0.76
CA LEU A 263 -15.08 13.06 0.39
C LEU A 263 -16.55 13.44 0.58
N GLU A 264 -16.88 14.73 0.44
CA GLU A 264 -18.26 15.22 0.50
C GLU A 264 -19.13 14.64 -0.63
N ALA A 265 -18.60 14.55 -1.84
CA ALA A 265 -19.30 13.96 -2.98
C ALA A 265 -19.62 12.48 -2.75
N VAL A 266 -18.63 11.70 -2.24
CA VAL A 266 -18.86 10.28 -1.91
C VAL A 266 -19.93 10.14 -0.83
N ARG A 267 -19.91 10.97 0.22
CA ARG A 267 -20.94 10.96 1.26
C ARG A 267 -22.33 11.30 0.74
N LYS A 268 -22.44 12.29 -0.17
CA LYS A 268 -23.71 12.64 -0.83
C LYS A 268 -24.23 11.50 -1.70
N LEU A 269 -23.35 10.84 -2.46
CA LEU A 269 -23.71 9.65 -3.25
C LEU A 269 -24.23 8.52 -2.36
N ARG A 270 -23.54 8.22 -1.25
CA ARG A 270 -23.99 7.21 -0.28
C ARG A 270 -25.35 7.55 0.33
N ALA A 271 -25.56 8.82 0.72
CA ALA A 271 -26.86 9.28 1.23
C ALA A 271 -27.99 9.18 0.17
N ALA A 272 -27.65 9.27 -1.11
CA ALA A 272 -28.58 9.05 -2.23
C ALA A 272 -28.75 7.56 -2.62
N GLY A 273 -28.28 6.63 -1.77
CA GLY A 273 -28.44 5.18 -1.95
C GLY A 273 -27.43 4.53 -2.90
N VAL A 274 -26.37 5.23 -3.30
CA VAL A 274 -25.28 4.60 -4.07
C VAL A 274 -24.36 3.84 -3.10
N PRO A 275 -24.11 2.53 -3.30
CA PRO A 275 -23.23 1.77 -2.42
C PRO A 275 -21.78 2.13 -2.68
N VAL A 276 -21.30 3.13 -1.97
CA VAL A 276 -19.93 3.68 -2.08
C VAL A 276 -19.44 4.19 -0.72
N PHE A 277 -18.14 4.04 -0.47
CA PHE A 277 -17.43 4.64 0.66
C PHE A 277 -16.04 5.09 0.25
N PHE A 278 -15.39 5.90 1.06
CA PHE A 278 -14.07 6.42 0.74
C PHE A 278 -12.96 5.86 1.64
N THR A 279 -11.74 5.89 1.12
CA THR A 279 -10.53 5.85 1.92
C THR A 279 -9.46 6.75 1.30
N VAL A 280 -8.56 7.27 2.14
CA VAL A 280 -7.42 8.12 1.74
C VAL A 280 -6.19 7.61 2.49
N ASP A 281 -5.07 7.43 1.78
CA ASP A 281 -3.79 7.09 2.39
C ASP A 281 -2.99 8.37 2.69
N ALA A 282 -1.70 8.25 3.05
CA ALA A 282 -0.82 9.41 3.25
C ALA A 282 -0.51 10.09 1.91
N GLY A 283 -1.46 10.88 1.43
CA GLY A 283 -1.47 11.61 0.16
C GLY A 283 -2.87 12.15 -0.13
N PRO A 284 -3.05 13.00 -1.15
CA PRO A 284 -4.31 13.69 -1.39
C PRO A 284 -5.34 12.89 -2.21
N GLN A 285 -4.95 11.74 -2.78
CA GLN A 285 -5.79 10.99 -3.71
C GLN A 285 -6.92 10.24 -3.00
N VAL A 286 -8.15 10.40 -3.43
CA VAL A 286 -9.33 9.75 -2.85
C VAL A 286 -9.63 8.45 -3.58
N LYS A 287 -9.83 7.38 -2.83
CA LYS A 287 -10.26 6.08 -3.33
C LYS A 287 -11.71 5.88 -2.91
N ALA A 288 -12.61 5.88 -3.87
CA ALA A 288 -14.02 5.54 -3.67
C ALA A 288 -14.21 4.06 -3.99
N ILE A 289 -14.56 3.28 -2.97
CA ILE A 289 -14.80 1.84 -3.09
C ILE A 289 -16.30 1.64 -3.28
N CYS A 290 -16.68 0.89 -4.30
CA CYS A 290 -18.06 0.71 -4.73
C CYS A 290 -18.45 -0.76 -4.74
N ALA A 291 -19.72 -1.05 -4.48
CA ALA A 291 -20.28 -2.34 -4.86
C ALA A 291 -20.32 -2.47 -6.41
N PRO A 292 -20.35 -3.71 -6.93
CA PRO A 292 -20.39 -3.95 -8.38
C PRO A 292 -21.51 -3.18 -9.09
N GLY A 293 -21.15 -2.53 -10.21
CA GLY A 293 -22.08 -1.74 -11.04
C GLY A 293 -22.26 -0.28 -10.63
N ALA A 294 -21.71 0.17 -9.49
CA ALA A 294 -21.82 1.56 -9.05
C ALA A 294 -20.65 2.44 -9.53
N ARG A 295 -19.53 1.86 -9.94
CA ARG A 295 -18.27 2.56 -10.26
C ARG A 295 -18.44 3.66 -11.32
N ALA A 296 -19.13 3.38 -12.41
CA ALA A 296 -19.28 4.36 -13.49
C ALA A 296 -19.96 5.66 -13.02
N ARG A 297 -21.03 5.53 -12.20
CA ARG A 297 -21.73 6.68 -11.60
C ARG A 297 -20.82 7.45 -10.65
N VAL A 298 -20.06 6.73 -9.82
CA VAL A 298 -19.12 7.34 -8.86
C VAL A 298 -17.97 8.03 -9.57
N ALA A 299 -17.38 7.38 -10.59
CA ALA A 299 -16.29 7.96 -11.38
C ALA A 299 -16.73 9.25 -12.12
N ALA A 300 -17.92 9.24 -12.71
CA ALA A 300 -18.47 10.44 -13.35
C ALA A 300 -18.65 11.59 -12.35
N ALA A 301 -19.25 11.32 -11.19
CA ALA A 301 -19.44 12.36 -10.17
C ALA A 301 -18.12 12.91 -9.62
N LEU A 302 -17.09 12.07 -9.45
CA LEU A 302 -15.77 12.54 -9.04
C LEU A 302 -15.06 13.35 -10.12
N ALA A 303 -15.24 13.00 -11.40
CA ALA A 303 -14.63 13.72 -12.51
C ALA A 303 -15.20 15.14 -12.70
N GLU A 304 -16.43 15.40 -12.26
CA GLU A 304 -17.07 16.71 -12.31
C GLU A 304 -16.58 17.69 -11.24
N ILE A 305 -15.83 17.18 -10.21
CA ILE A 305 -15.35 18.05 -9.13
C ILE A 305 -14.20 18.93 -9.64
N PRO A 306 -14.32 20.27 -9.55
CA PRO A 306 -13.26 21.18 -9.95
C PRO A 306 -11.93 20.88 -9.23
N GLY A 307 -10.86 20.69 -10.01
CA GLY A 307 -9.53 20.34 -9.48
C GLY A 307 -9.22 18.84 -9.42
N VAL A 308 -10.17 17.97 -9.73
CA VAL A 308 -9.87 16.56 -10.03
C VAL A 308 -9.20 16.51 -11.41
N LEU A 309 -7.97 16.00 -11.44
CA LEU A 309 -7.16 15.96 -12.66
C LEU A 309 -7.58 14.81 -13.59
N ARG A 310 -7.95 13.69 -13.02
CA ARG A 310 -8.47 12.48 -13.67
C ARG A 310 -9.04 11.50 -12.65
N VAL A 311 -9.86 10.58 -13.10
CA VAL A 311 -10.31 9.42 -12.32
C VAL A 311 -9.71 8.16 -12.94
N LEU A 312 -9.06 7.32 -12.11
CA LEU A 312 -8.63 5.98 -12.50
C LEU A 312 -9.66 4.98 -12.00
N GLU A 313 -9.86 3.93 -12.76
CA GLU A 313 -10.78 2.86 -12.41
C GLU A 313 -10.03 1.55 -12.20
N SER A 314 -10.46 0.76 -11.22
CA SER A 314 -9.87 -0.53 -10.89
C SER A 314 -10.94 -1.48 -10.34
N GLY A 315 -10.64 -2.75 -10.39
CA GLY A 315 -11.26 -3.79 -9.57
C GLY A 315 -10.28 -4.31 -8.53
N LEU A 316 -10.61 -5.43 -7.90
CA LEU A 316 -9.69 -6.18 -7.06
C LEU A 316 -8.88 -7.14 -7.93
N GLY A 317 -7.58 -7.24 -7.65
CA GLY A 317 -6.62 -7.99 -8.45
C GLY A 317 -5.97 -9.17 -7.72
N PRO A 318 -5.18 -9.97 -8.47
CA PRO A 318 -4.37 -11.04 -7.91
C PRO A 318 -3.16 -10.51 -7.14
N GLY A 319 -2.43 -11.41 -6.47
CA GLY A 319 -1.17 -11.14 -5.80
C GLY A 319 -0.01 -10.95 -6.76
N VAL A 320 1.21 -11.11 -6.24
CA VAL A 320 2.44 -11.05 -7.01
C VAL A 320 2.54 -12.23 -7.98
N GLU A 321 3.02 -11.96 -9.18
CA GLU A 321 3.27 -12.94 -10.25
C GLU A 321 4.74 -12.88 -10.63
N VAL A 322 5.39 -14.06 -10.73
CA VAL A 322 6.78 -14.20 -11.18
C VAL A 322 6.73 -14.71 -12.62
N GLY A 323 7.48 -14.05 -13.52
CA GLY A 323 7.59 -14.37 -14.94
C GLY A 323 8.96 -14.93 -15.32
#